data_6f8f5f9c165ecf1d1374db70670b8c0f
#
_entry.id   6f8f5f9c165ecf1d1374db70670b8c0f
#
_cell.length_a   1.000
_cell.length_b   1.000
_cell.length_c   1.000
_cell.angle_alpha   90.00
_cell.angle_beta   90.00
_cell.angle_gamma   90.00
#
_symmetry.space_group_name_H-M   'P 1'
#
loop_
_entity.id
_entity.type
_entity.pdbx_description
1 polymer ?
#
loop_
_entity_poly.entity_id
_entity_poly.type
_entity_poly.pdbx_seq_one_letter_code
_entity_poly.pdbx_strand_id
1 'polypeptide(L)'
;MKQAGVAGLYTHTLFHFSPAMNSYLEHGLELGRSFVQPKYQNRYALDYLWQGIGAFVQEHPQIRYLFGSASISARYGHEATARIAHFYKTHVNQLPVDVSPRTPFCVSDTLEAQLANEMPGDDFQTDLTALQSALAAQNLTIPLLFKHYSQATSKDGVSFSAFNVDPAFGDCVDAFVMADLTRLLPKKKRRYLGEAWQHRPVNQTSQEEQVLPPEASSTATNR
;
A
#
# COMPACT_ATOMS: atom_id res chain seq x y z
N MET A 1 6.43 -1.85 14.26
CA MET A 1 7.21 -3.10 14.03
C MET A 1 8.12 -3.51 15.20
N LYS A 2 8.48 -2.63 16.13
CA LYS A 2 9.50 -2.93 17.18
C LYS A 2 9.15 -4.06 18.17
N GLN A 3 7.90 -4.51 18.30
CA GLN A 3 7.51 -5.56 19.26
C GLN A 3 7.11 -6.91 18.64
N ALA A 4 6.59 -6.94 17.41
CA ALA A 4 6.07 -8.18 16.81
C ALA A 4 6.69 -8.51 15.42
N GLY A 5 7.56 -7.65 14.89
CA GLY A 5 8.16 -7.82 13.57
C GLY A 5 7.12 -7.91 12.44
N VAL A 6 7.51 -8.52 11.32
CA VAL A 6 6.63 -8.74 10.15
C VAL A 6 5.42 -9.61 10.49
N ALA A 7 5.57 -10.58 11.40
CA ALA A 7 4.49 -11.46 11.84
C ALA A 7 3.32 -10.74 12.55
N GLY A 8 3.55 -9.52 13.04
CA GLY A 8 2.51 -8.69 13.64
C GLY A 8 1.68 -7.87 12.65
N LEU A 9 2.02 -7.89 11.37
CA LEU A 9 1.28 -7.18 10.33
C LEU A 9 -0.01 -7.94 9.97
N TYR A 10 -1.10 -7.21 9.79
CA TYR A 10 -2.34 -7.80 9.28
C TYR A 10 -2.14 -8.41 7.88
N THR A 11 -1.44 -7.69 7.00
CA THR A 11 -1.13 -8.19 5.67
C THR A 11 -0.33 -9.48 5.67
N HIS A 12 0.43 -9.78 6.73
CA HIS A 12 1.11 -11.07 6.88
C HIS A 12 0.13 -12.25 7.03
N THR A 13 -1.11 -12.02 7.42
CA THR A 13 -2.15 -13.07 7.45
C THR A 13 -2.65 -13.44 6.06
N LEU A 14 -2.48 -12.55 5.08
CA LEU A 14 -2.96 -12.69 3.71
C LEU A 14 -1.83 -12.99 2.71
N PHE A 15 -0.60 -12.56 3.02
CA PHE A 15 0.51 -12.59 2.09
C PHE A 15 1.79 -13.14 2.72
N HIS A 16 2.64 -13.73 1.88
CA HIS A 16 4.03 -14.02 2.20
C HIS A 16 4.91 -12.89 1.68
N PHE A 17 5.82 -12.41 2.51
CA PHE A 17 6.81 -11.41 2.15
C PHE A 17 8.17 -12.07 1.95
N SER A 18 8.85 -11.77 0.85
CA SER A 18 10.23 -12.17 0.69
C SER A 18 11.15 -11.36 1.62
N PRO A 19 12.36 -11.84 1.90
CA PRO A 19 13.33 -11.06 2.69
C PRO A 19 13.67 -9.68 2.08
N ALA A 20 13.55 -9.51 0.77
CA ALA A 20 13.78 -8.24 0.08
C ALA A 20 12.76 -7.16 0.52
N MET A 21 11.59 -7.56 1.01
CA MET A 21 10.58 -6.62 1.50
C MET A 21 10.95 -5.96 2.82
N ASN A 22 11.88 -6.50 3.60
CA ASN A 22 12.21 -5.96 4.93
C ASN A 22 12.61 -4.49 4.86
N SER A 23 13.41 -4.08 3.89
CA SER A 23 13.83 -2.68 3.70
C SER A 23 12.68 -1.73 3.41
N TYR A 24 11.61 -2.21 2.77
CA TYR A 24 10.38 -1.44 2.54
C TYR A 24 9.52 -1.37 3.79
N LEU A 25 9.35 -2.50 4.48
CA LEU A 25 8.50 -2.62 5.68
C LEU A 25 9.07 -1.83 6.87
N GLU A 26 10.40 -1.74 7.01
CA GLU A 26 11.07 -0.94 8.05
C GLU A 26 10.74 0.55 7.95
N HIS A 27 10.54 1.06 6.73
CA HIS A 27 10.14 2.43 6.44
C HIS A 27 8.68 2.55 6.02
N GLY A 28 7.89 1.52 6.30
CA GLY A 28 6.49 1.40 5.91
C GLY A 28 5.51 1.63 7.06
N LEU A 29 4.34 2.13 6.70
CA LEU A 29 3.15 2.17 7.55
C LEU A 29 2.08 1.28 6.94
N GLU A 30 1.67 0.26 7.67
CA GLU A 30 0.53 -0.56 7.28
C GLU A 30 -0.78 0.18 7.49
N LEU A 31 -1.58 0.27 6.44
CA LEU A 31 -2.94 0.78 6.46
C LEU A 31 -3.90 -0.41 6.40
N GLY A 32 -4.45 -0.77 7.54
CA GLY A 32 -5.38 -1.88 7.64
C GLY A 32 -6.71 -1.47 8.26
N ARG A 33 -7.78 -2.23 7.96
CA ARG A 33 -9.10 -2.13 8.59
C ARG A 33 -9.73 -0.73 8.55
N SER A 34 -9.43 0.03 7.50
CA SER A 34 -9.99 1.35 7.29
C SER A 34 -11.46 1.24 6.90
N PHE A 35 -12.35 1.78 7.70
CA PHE A 35 -13.77 1.86 7.37
C PHE A 35 -14.36 3.21 7.78
N VAL A 36 -15.43 3.59 7.09
CA VAL A 36 -16.21 4.78 7.44
C VAL A 36 -17.60 4.32 7.88
N GLN A 37 -18.02 4.74 9.07
CA GLN A 37 -19.36 4.43 9.56
C GLN A 37 -20.43 4.89 8.56
N PRO A 38 -21.51 4.13 8.34
CA PRO A 38 -22.52 4.43 7.32
C PRO A 38 -23.03 5.87 7.33
N LYS A 39 -23.30 6.44 8.51
CA LYS A 39 -23.79 7.82 8.67
C LYS A 39 -22.79 8.90 8.21
N TYR A 40 -21.50 8.56 8.05
CA TYR A 40 -20.45 9.46 7.61
C TYR A 40 -19.92 9.12 6.21
N GLN A 41 -20.49 8.11 5.54
CA GLN A 41 -20.11 7.72 4.18
C GLN A 41 -20.57 8.76 3.17
N ASN A 42 -19.79 9.85 3.07
CA ASN A 42 -19.95 10.89 2.06
C ASN A 42 -18.70 10.98 1.19
N ARG A 43 -18.77 11.81 0.15
CA ARG A 43 -17.66 11.98 -0.81
C ARG A 43 -16.34 12.48 -0.21
N TYR A 44 -16.36 13.00 1.02
CA TYR A 44 -15.19 13.56 1.69
C TYR A 44 -14.60 12.62 2.74
N ALA A 45 -15.31 11.58 3.15
CA ALA A 45 -14.89 10.72 4.26
C ALA A 45 -13.51 10.10 4.05
N LEU A 46 -13.25 9.56 2.84
CA LEU A 46 -11.95 9.00 2.50
C LEU A 46 -10.86 10.08 2.48
N ASP A 47 -11.18 11.27 2.01
CA ASP A 47 -10.23 12.38 1.98
C ASP A 47 -9.81 12.85 3.39
N TYR A 48 -10.75 12.91 4.33
CA TYR A 48 -10.43 13.21 5.74
C TYR A 48 -9.58 12.11 6.38
N LEU A 49 -9.86 10.85 6.06
CA LEU A 49 -9.03 9.74 6.52
C LEU A 49 -7.58 9.90 6.03
N TRP A 50 -7.39 10.23 4.76
CA TRP A 50 -6.07 10.48 4.19
C TRP A 50 -5.37 11.71 4.77
N GLN A 51 -6.10 12.76 5.15
CA GLN A 51 -5.53 13.90 5.87
C GLN A 51 -5.02 13.48 7.25
N GLY A 52 -5.76 12.62 7.98
CA GLY A 52 -5.31 12.06 9.25
C GLY A 52 -4.04 11.21 9.12
N ILE A 53 -3.99 10.34 8.10
CA ILE A 53 -2.78 9.56 7.77
C ILE A 53 -1.61 10.50 7.45
N GLY A 54 -1.87 11.54 6.65
CA GLY A 54 -0.88 12.55 6.30
C GLY A 54 -0.32 13.29 7.51
N ALA A 55 -1.16 13.68 8.47
CA ALA A 55 -0.72 14.32 9.70
C ALA A 55 0.21 13.39 10.51
N PHE A 56 -0.14 12.10 10.63
CA PHE A 56 0.71 11.11 11.28
C PHE A 56 2.07 10.96 10.59
N VAL A 57 2.10 10.91 9.25
CA VAL A 57 3.34 10.80 8.47
C VAL A 57 4.21 12.06 8.62
N GLN A 58 3.62 13.25 8.77
CA GLN A 58 4.38 14.49 9.00
C GLN A 58 5.17 14.43 10.31
N GLU A 59 4.61 13.84 11.36
CA GLU A 59 5.27 13.62 12.65
C GLU A 59 6.28 12.46 12.61
N HIS A 60 6.19 11.60 11.58
CA HIS A 60 7.03 10.42 11.42
C HIS A 60 7.74 10.43 10.05
N PRO A 61 8.68 11.36 9.82
CA PRO A 61 9.29 11.56 8.49
C PRO A 61 10.16 10.39 8.00
N GLN A 62 10.44 9.39 8.86
CA GLN A 62 11.09 8.13 8.50
C GLN A 62 10.16 7.19 7.71
N ILE A 63 8.84 7.42 7.74
CA ILE A 63 7.90 6.65 6.95
C ILE A 63 7.99 7.12 5.50
N ARG A 64 8.27 6.18 4.61
CA ARG A 64 8.34 6.40 3.18
C ARG A 64 7.24 5.67 2.42
N TYR A 65 6.85 4.50 2.89
CA TYR A 65 5.89 3.65 2.18
C TYR A 65 4.59 3.55 2.98
N LEU A 66 3.47 3.64 2.27
CA LEU A 66 2.18 3.18 2.79
C LEU A 66 1.85 1.87 2.11
N PHE A 67 1.47 0.86 2.87
CA PHE A 67 1.09 -0.43 2.31
C PHE A 67 -0.11 -1.01 3.05
N GLY A 68 -0.75 -2.01 2.44
CA GLY A 68 -1.91 -2.65 3.03
C GLY A 68 -2.62 -3.56 2.04
N SER A 69 -3.82 -4.03 2.41
CA SER A 69 -4.72 -4.72 1.51
C SER A 69 -5.82 -3.77 1.01
N ALA A 70 -6.11 -3.85 -0.29
CA ALA A 70 -7.26 -3.19 -0.90
C ALA A 70 -8.22 -4.26 -1.42
N SER A 71 -9.43 -4.32 -0.84
CA SER A 71 -10.38 -5.40 -1.11
C SER A 71 -11.28 -5.11 -2.30
N ILE A 72 -11.50 -6.12 -3.12
CA ILE A 72 -12.55 -6.20 -4.13
C ILE A 72 -13.64 -7.10 -3.53
N SER A 73 -14.85 -6.55 -3.33
CA SER A 73 -15.97 -7.30 -2.77
C SER A 73 -16.35 -8.49 -3.64
N ALA A 74 -16.69 -9.63 -3.04
CA ALA A 74 -17.15 -10.82 -3.74
C ALA A 74 -18.36 -10.55 -4.68
N ARG A 75 -19.14 -9.49 -4.44
CA ARG A 75 -20.25 -9.07 -5.31
C ARG A 75 -19.82 -8.69 -6.73
N TYR A 76 -18.53 -8.43 -6.97
CA TYR A 76 -18.00 -8.15 -8.31
C TYR A 76 -18.03 -9.40 -9.19
N GLY A 77 -18.04 -10.58 -8.57
CA GLY A 77 -17.92 -11.85 -9.28
C GLY A 77 -16.51 -12.07 -9.84
N HIS A 78 -16.29 -13.27 -10.33
CA HIS A 78 -14.96 -13.72 -10.73
C HIS A 78 -14.41 -12.94 -11.93
N GLU A 79 -15.21 -12.75 -12.99
CA GLU A 79 -14.74 -12.09 -14.23
C GLU A 79 -14.40 -10.60 -14.03
N ALA A 80 -15.25 -9.83 -13.35
CA ALA A 80 -14.98 -8.42 -13.09
C ALA A 80 -13.75 -8.25 -12.20
N THR A 81 -13.59 -9.14 -11.19
CA THR A 81 -12.39 -9.17 -10.34
C THR A 81 -11.14 -9.50 -11.14
N ALA A 82 -11.22 -10.49 -12.06
CA ALA A 82 -10.10 -10.86 -12.93
C ALA A 82 -9.68 -9.68 -13.85
N ARG A 83 -10.65 -8.94 -14.43
CA ARG A 83 -10.36 -7.74 -15.23
C ARG A 83 -9.64 -6.65 -14.42
N ILE A 84 -10.11 -6.39 -13.20
CA ILE A 84 -9.45 -5.43 -12.30
C ILE A 84 -8.04 -5.91 -11.97
N ALA A 85 -7.87 -7.16 -11.58
CA ALA A 85 -6.57 -7.73 -11.23
C ALA A 85 -5.58 -7.67 -12.41
N HIS A 86 -6.03 -8.05 -13.61
CA HIS A 86 -5.23 -7.99 -14.83
C HIS A 86 -4.76 -6.55 -15.12
N PHE A 87 -5.68 -5.60 -15.17
CA PHE A 87 -5.35 -4.19 -15.43
C PHE A 87 -4.33 -3.63 -14.42
N TYR A 88 -4.56 -3.86 -13.12
CA TYR A 88 -3.68 -3.31 -12.09
C TYR A 88 -2.31 -3.99 -12.04
N LYS A 89 -2.23 -5.29 -12.30
CA LYS A 89 -0.94 -6.00 -12.45
C LYS A 89 -0.15 -5.49 -13.66
N THR A 90 -0.83 -5.19 -14.76
CA THR A 90 -0.20 -4.75 -16.00
C THR A 90 0.28 -3.30 -15.93
N HIS A 91 -0.57 -2.40 -15.44
CA HIS A 91 -0.32 -0.96 -15.54
C HIS A 91 0.12 -0.29 -14.23
N VAL A 92 -0.17 -0.89 -13.08
CA VAL A 92 0.00 -0.26 -11.77
C VAL A 92 0.80 -1.19 -10.84
N ASN A 93 1.92 -1.72 -11.34
CA ASN A 93 2.80 -2.62 -10.61
C ASN A 93 4.27 -2.25 -10.89
N GLN A 94 4.67 -1.03 -10.50
CA GLN A 94 5.96 -0.45 -10.87
C GLN A 94 6.99 -0.43 -9.73
N LEU A 95 6.58 -0.63 -8.48
CA LEU A 95 7.52 -0.81 -7.39
C LEU A 95 8.01 -2.26 -7.37
N PRO A 96 9.27 -2.53 -7.02
CA PRO A 96 9.82 -3.89 -6.93
C PRO A 96 9.32 -4.61 -5.68
N VAL A 97 8.03 -4.91 -5.65
CA VAL A 97 7.34 -5.58 -4.55
C VAL A 97 7.36 -7.09 -4.77
N ASP A 98 8.03 -7.79 -3.86
CA ASP A 98 8.14 -9.26 -3.87
C ASP A 98 7.26 -9.87 -2.76
N VAL A 99 5.97 -10.01 -3.10
CA VAL A 99 4.92 -10.49 -2.22
C VAL A 99 4.08 -11.52 -2.96
N SER A 100 3.76 -12.64 -2.31
CA SER A 100 2.88 -13.66 -2.86
C SER A 100 1.66 -13.90 -1.98
N PRO A 101 0.48 -14.22 -2.55
CA PRO A 101 -0.73 -14.48 -1.78
C PRO A 101 -0.68 -15.83 -1.10
N ARG A 102 -1.29 -15.96 0.09
CA ARG A 102 -1.45 -17.24 0.79
C ARG A 102 -2.53 -18.11 0.17
N THR A 103 -3.62 -17.50 -0.27
CA THR A 103 -4.73 -18.12 -0.99
C THR A 103 -4.89 -17.41 -2.34
N PRO A 104 -4.15 -17.80 -3.38
CA PRO A 104 -4.12 -17.10 -4.65
C PRO A 104 -5.51 -16.95 -5.28
N PHE A 105 -5.84 -15.76 -5.77
CA PHE A 105 -6.94 -15.58 -6.69
C PHE A 105 -6.52 -16.11 -8.06
N CYS A 106 -7.11 -17.25 -8.44
CA CYS A 106 -6.77 -17.94 -9.69
C CYS A 106 -7.73 -17.54 -10.81
N VAL A 107 -7.17 -17.36 -11.99
CA VAL A 107 -7.89 -17.11 -13.24
C VAL A 107 -7.58 -18.26 -14.20
N SER A 108 -8.55 -18.73 -14.98
CA SER A 108 -8.31 -19.78 -15.96
C SER A 108 -7.47 -19.26 -17.12
N ASP A 109 -6.66 -20.13 -17.74
CA ASP A 109 -5.81 -19.80 -18.89
C ASP A 109 -6.65 -19.16 -20.05
N THR A 110 -7.87 -19.67 -20.26
CA THR A 110 -8.79 -19.14 -21.26
C THR A 110 -9.18 -17.69 -20.97
N LEU A 111 -9.51 -17.37 -19.69
CA LEU A 111 -9.86 -16.01 -19.30
C LEU A 111 -8.63 -15.10 -19.31
N GLU A 112 -7.46 -15.60 -18.89
CA GLU A 112 -6.21 -14.83 -18.97
C GLU A 112 -5.88 -14.45 -20.41
N ALA A 113 -5.99 -15.38 -21.36
CA ALA A 113 -5.78 -15.12 -22.78
C ALA A 113 -6.79 -14.09 -23.33
N GLN A 114 -8.05 -14.18 -22.92
CA GLN A 114 -9.08 -13.21 -23.28
C GLN A 114 -8.73 -11.81 -22.74
N LEU A 115 -8.35 -11.70 -21.46
CA LEU A 115 -7.99 -10.43 -20.84
C LEU A 115 -6.74 -9.81 -21.48
N ALA A 116 -5.75 -10.61 -21.83
CA ALA A 116 -4.57 -10.14 -22.55
C ALA A 116 -4.89 -9.59 -23.94
N ASN A 117 -5.95 -10.09 -24.61
CA ASN A 117 -6.43 -9.54 -25.88
C ASN A 117 -7.29 -8.27 -25.68
N GLU A 118 -8.12 -8.23 -24.60
CA GLU A 118 -8.97 -7.07 -24.28
C GLU A 118 -8.14 -5.87 -23.76
N MET A 119 -7.07 -6.13 -23.01
CA MET A 119 -6.21 -5.15 -22.36
C MET A 119 -4.74 -5.60 -22.47
N PRO A 120 -4.12 -5.42 -23.66
CA PRO A 120 -2.77 -5.95 -23.94
C PRO A 120 -1.63 -5.27 -23.17
N GLY A 121 -1.89 -4.13 -22.54
CA GLY A 121 -0.86 -3.41 -21.77
C GLY A 121 -0.10 -2.36 -22.56
N ASP A 122 -0.41 -2.16 -23.85
CA ASP A 122 0.30 -1.25 -24.73
C ASP A 122 -0.01 0.23 -24.41
N ASP A 123 -1.26 0.53 -24.07
CA ASP A 123 -1.72 1.88 -23.74
C ASP A 123 -2.65 1.89 -22.51
N PHE A 124 -2.19 2.60 -21.48
CA PHE A 124 -2.93 2.74 -20.23
C PHE A 124 -4.36 3.27 -20.41
N GLN A 125 -4.55 4.28 -21.26
CA GLN A 125 -5.85 4.95 -21.39
C GLN A 125 -6.84 4.07 -22.17
N THR A 126 -6.37 3.37 -23.16
CA THR A 126 -7.17 2.40 -23.95
C THR A 126 -7.63 1.27 -23.03
N ASP A 127 -6.73 0.65 -22.30
CA ASP A 127 -7.05 -0.46 -21.39
C ASP A 127 -7.93 0.00 -20.21
N LEU A 128 -7.71 1.21 -19.69
CA LEU A 128 -8.59 1.79 -18.66
C LEU A 128 -10.02 1.96 -19.17
N THR A 129 -10.18 2.41 -20.41
CA THR A 129 -11.48 2.60 -21.04
C THR A 129 -12.18 1.25 -21.26
N ALA A 130 -11.43 0.22 -21.70
CA ALA A 130 -11.94 -1.15 -21.83
C ALA A 130 -12.41 -1.70 -20.48
N LEU A 131 -11.58 -1.59 -19.42
CA LEU A 131 -11.96 -1.98 -18.07
C LEU A 131 -13.23 -1.26 -17.59
N GLN A 132 -13.28 0.07 -17.71
CA GLN A 132 -14.42 0.86 -17.26
C GLN A 132 -15.72 0.47 -17.99
N SER A 133 -15.64 0.23 -19.31
CA SER A 133 -16.78 -0.18 -20.13
C SER A 133 -17.29 -1.57 -19.71
N ALA A 134 -16.39 -2.53 -19.53
CA ALA A 134 -16.73 -3.87 -19.08
C ALA A 134 -17.38 -3.90 -17.68
N LEU A 135 -16.89 -3.07 -16.75
CA LEU A 135 -17.48 -2.93 -15.42
C LEU A 135 -18.83 -2.22 -15.46
N ALA A 136 -18.96 -1.15 -16.25
CA ALA A 136 -20.20 -0.39 -16.40
C ALA A 136 -21.35 -1.24 -16.98
N ALA A 137 -21.06 -2.17 -17.90
CA ALA A 137 -22.02 -3.12 -18.45
C ALA A 137 -22.66 -4.02 -17.35
N GLN A 138 -21.98 -4.18 -16.22
CA GLN A 138 -22.44 -4.92 -15.04
C GLN A 138 -22.90 -4.00 -13.90
N ASN A 139 -23.09 -2.71 -14.13
CA ASN A 139 -23.36 -1.69 -13.10
C ASN A 139 -22.30 -1.63 -12.00
N LEU A 140 -21.05 -1.95 -12.32
CA LEU A 140 -19.90 -1.91 -11.44
C LEU A 140 -18.98 -0.72 -11.79
N THR A 141 -18.11 -0.38 -10.85
CA THR A 141 -17.06 0.62 -11.09
C THR A 141 -15.76 0.12 -10.48
N ILE A 142 -14.61 0.64 -10.90
CA ILE A 142 -13.34 0.33 -10.23
C ILE A 142 -13.46 0.69 -8.74
N PRO A 143 -13.03 -0.21 -7.80
CA PRO A 143 -13.12 0.05 -6.38
C PRO A 143 -12.43 1.36 -5.99
N LEU A 144 -13.03 2.09 -5.04
CA LEU A 144 -12.60 3.45 -4.70
C LEU A 144 -11.13 3.52 -4.24
N LEU A 145 -10.67 2.57 -3.42
CA LEU A 145 -9.29 2.52 -2.95
C LEU A 145 -8.30 2.30 -4.10
N PHE A 146 -8.62 1.44 -5.05
CA PHE A 146 -7.79 1.22 -6.24
C PHE A 146 -7.58 2.52 -7.02
N LYS A 147 -8.66 3.25 -7.31
CA LYS A 147 -8.59 4.58 -7.93
C LYS A 147 -7.78 5.56 -7.10
N HIS A 148 -7.99 5.56 -5.78
CA HIS A 148 -7.36 6.53 -4.91
C HIS A 148 -5.84 6.37 -4.89
N TYR A 149 -5.34 5.14 -4.72
CA TYR A 149 -3.91 4.85 -4.74
C TYR A 149 -3.27 5.16 -6.09
N SER A 150 -3.86 4.67 -7.19
CA SER A 150 -3.31 4.88 -8.55
C SER A 150 -3.34 6.34 -9.00
N GLN A 151 -4.22 7.18 -8.41
CA GLN A 151 -4.32 8.60 -8.71
C GLN A 151 -3.56 9.49 -7.71
N ALA A 152 -2.93 8.90 -6.69
CA ALA A 152 -2.21 9.65 -5.68
C ALA A 152 -0.74 9.87 -6.02
N THR A 153 -0.13 8.95 -6.76
CA THR A 153 1.30 8.92 -7.08
C THR A 153 1.55 9.08 -8.60
N SER A 154 2.82 9.32 -8.97
CA SER A 154 3.29 9.09 -10.35
C SER A 154 3.17 7.61 -10.71
N LYS A 155 3.26 7.26 -12.00
CA LYS A 155 3.10 5.88 -12.49
C LYS A 155 4.02 4.88 -11.78
N ASP A 156 5.24 5.29 -11.43
CA ASP A 156 6.28 4.51 -10.77
C ASP A 156 6.20 4.55 -9.23
N GLY A 157 5.14 5.14 -8.67
CA GLY A 157 5.01 5.36 -7.23
C GLY A 157 4.06 4.40 -6.51
N VAL A 158 3.42 3.45 -7.20
CA VAL A 158 2.48 2.50 -6.60
C VAL A 158 2.54 1.14 -7.28
N SER A 159 2.29 0.09 -6.50
CA SER A 159 2.13 -1.27 -7.00
C SER A 159 0.93 -1.96 -6.39
N PHE A 160 0.22 -2.73 -7.24
CA PHE A 160 -0.75 -3.74 -6.85
C PHE A 160 -0.22 -5.10 -7.31
N SER A 161 0.44 -5.84 -6.42
CA SER A 161 1.28 -6.96 -6.83
C SER A 161 0.64 -8.34 -6.67
N ALA A 162 -0.02 -8.60 -5.56
CA ALA A 162 -0.55 -9.92 -5.22
C ALA A 162 -2.06 -9.83 -4.96
N PHE A 163 -2.80 -10.85 -5.37
CA PHE A 163 -4.24 -10.93 -5.18
C PHE A 163 -4.58 -12.21 -4.42
N ASN A 164 -5.16 -12.06 -3.23
CA ASN A 164 -5.46 -13.13 -2.28
C ASN A 164 -6.97 -13.22 -2.07
N VAL A 165 -7.51 -14.42 -2.03
CA VAL A 165 -8.90 -14.63 -1.57
C VAL A 165 -8.90 -14.66 -0.05
N ASP A 166 -9.77 -13.87 0.59
CA ASP A 166 -9.95 -13.86 2.05
C ASP A 166 -11.29 -14.49 2.44
N PRO A 167 -11.32 -15.79 2.80
CA PRO A 167 -12.54 -16.46 3.25
C PRO A 167 -13.09 -15.88 4.56
N ALA A 168 -12.24 -15.33 5.41
CA ALA A 168 -12.67 -14.73 6.67
C ALA A 168 -13.36 -13.37 6.47
N PHE A 169 -13.24 -12.79 5.27
CA PHE A 169 -13.89 -11.54 4.88
C PHE A 169 -14.86 -11.70 3.71
N GLY A 170 -15.61 -12.81 3.72
CA GLY A 170 -16.69 -13.09 2.74
C GLY A 170 -16.19 -13.29 1.32
N ASP A 171 -15.08 -14.01 1.15
CA ASP A 171 -14.45 -14.33 -0.13
C ASP A 171 -14.08 -13.07 -0.96
N CYS A 172 -13.82 -11.94 -0.29
CA CYS A 172 -13.26 -10.79 -0.94
C CYS A 172 -11.88 -11.11 -1.53
N VAL A 173 -11.53 -10.47 -2.63
CA VAL A 173 -10.18 -10.55 -3.18
C VAL A 173 -9.39 -9.34 -2.73
N ASP A 174 -8.39 -9.57 -1.89
CA ASP A 174 -7.49 -8.55 -1.37
C ASP A 174 -6.26 -8.40 -2.28
N ALA A 175 -6.05 -7.20 -2.79
CA ALA A 175 -4.81 -6.86 -3.48
C ALA A 175 -3.80 -6.29 -2.48
N PHE A 176 -2.56 -6.79 -2.48
CA PHE A 176 -1.48 -6.09 -1.79
C PHE A 176 -1.14 -4.81 -2.54
N VAL A 177 -1.25 -3.69 -1.86
CA VAL A 177 -0.91 -2.38 -2.41
C VAL A 177 0.23 -1.76 -1.61
N MET A 178 1.18 -1.14 -2.33
CA MET A 178 2.25 -0.32 -1.74
C MET A 178 2.40 0.97 -2.53
N ALA A 179 2.50 2.09 -1.82
CA ALA A 179 2.71 3.43 -2.40
C ALA A 179 3.95 4.10 -1.79
N ASP A 180 4.80 4.68 -2.62
CA ASP A 180 5.96 5.48 -2.21
C ASP A 180 5.54 6.96 -2.05
N LEU A 181 5.58 7.47 -0.84
CA LEU A 181 5.19 8.84 -0.51
C LEU A 181 6.09 9.90 -1.17
N THR A 182 7.32 9.54 -1.53
CA THR A 182 8.22 10.44 -2.27
C THR A 182 7.78 10.66 -3.72
N ARG A 183 6.90 9.78 -4.22
CA ARG A 183 6.33 9.81 -5.57
C ARG A 183 4.89 10.35 -5.62
N LEU A 184 4.39 10.91 -4.52
CA LEU A 184 3.08 11.58 -4.54
C LEU A 184 3.05 12.71 -5.55
N LEU A 185 1.94 12.80 -6.29
CA LEU A 185 1.70 13.93 -7.18
C LEU A 185 1.71 15.26 -6.39
N PRO A 186 2.24 16.35 -6.95
CA PRO A 186 2.41 17.63 -6.20
C PRO A 186 1.14 18.11 -5.50
N LYS A 187 -0.01 18.01 -6.18
CA LYS A 187 -1.31 18.37 -5.59
C LYS A 187 -1.68 17.50 -4.40
N LYS A 188 -1.39 16.19 -4.45
CA LYS A 188 -1.67 15.23 -3.37
C LYS A 188 -0.71 15.41 -2.21
N LYS A 189 0.58 15.58 -2.51
CA LYS A 189 1.62 15.89 -1.51
C LYS A 189 1.22 17.14 -0.71
N ARG A 190 0.92 18.26 -1.39
CA ARG A 190 0.49 19.51 -0.74
C ARG A 190 -0.75 19.30 0.14
N ARG A 191 -1.72 18.54 -0.34
CA ARG A 191 -2.99 18.31 0.37
C ARG A 191 -2.81 17.47 1.63
N TYR A 192 -2.01 16.42 1.60
CA TYR A 192 -1.92 15.43 2.68
C TYR A 192 -0.68 15.57 3.55
N LEU A 193 0.46 15.95 2.97
CA LEU A 193 1.75 16.02 3.67
C LEU A 193 2.30 17.45 3.82
N GLY A 194 1.69 18.45 3.14
CA GLY A 194 2.27 19.79 3.03
C GLY A 194 3.46 19.86 2.05
N GLU A 195 3.75 21.05 1.54
CA GLU A 195 4.83 21.26 0.55
C GLU A 195 6.22 20.96 1.11
N ALA A 196 6.44 21.32 2.37
CA ALA A 196 7.75 21.20 3.02
C ALA A 196 8.11 19.77 3.43
N TRP A 197 7.17 18.84 3.38
CA TRP A 197 7.44 17.45 3.80
C TRP A 197 8.49 16.80 2.92
N GLN A 198 9.49 16.18 3.59
CA GLN A 198 10.52 15.36 2.98
C GLN A 198 10.70 14.08 3.81
N HIS A 199 10.89 12.97 3.13
CA HIS A 199 11.29 11.73 3.81
C HIS A 199 12.68 11.91 4.43
N ARG A 200 12.84 11.51 5.70
CA ARG A 200 14.12 11.55 6.43
C ARG A 200 14.37 10.15 7.00
N PRO A 201 15.27 9.36 6.39
CA PRO A 201 15.62 8.05 6.94
C PRO A 201 16.23 8.25 8.34
N VAL A 202 15.96 7.31 9.24
CA VAL A 202 16.62 7.29 10.56
C VAL A 202 18.09 6.94 10.30
N ASN A 203 19.01 7.89 10.56
CA ASN A 203 20.44 7.60 10.52
C ASN A 203 20.76 6.58 11.62
N GLN A 204 21.34 5.45 11.26
CA GLN A 204 21.82 4.42 12.21
C GLN A 204 23.02 4.91 13.07
N THR A 205 23.53 6.11 12.83
CA THR A 205 24.75 6.66 13.45
C THR A 205 24.53 7.22 14.85
N SER A 206 23.33 7.23 15.41
CA SER A 206 23.06 7.84 16.73
C SER A 206 23.11 6.86 17.90
N GLN A 207 23.61 5.65 17.75
CA GLN A 207 23.73 4.67 18.85
C GLN A 207 25.13 4.53 19.45
N GLU A 208 26.12 5.26 18.95
CA GLU A 208 27.52 5.14 19.46
C GLU A 208 27.97 6.25 20.39
N GLU A 209 27.14 7.24 20.72
CA GLU A 209 27.57 8.38 21.53
C GLU A 209 26.84 8.52 22.88
N GLN A 210 26.82 7.43 23.66
CA GLN A 210 26.57 7.46 25.10
C GLN A 210 27.54 6.52 25.83
N VAL A 211 28.84 6.72 25.57
CA VAL A 211 29.87 6.27 26.51
C VAL A 211 30.07 7.41 27.50
N LEU A 212 29.51 7.29 28.68
CA LEU A 212 29.80 8.17 29.82
C LEU A 212 31.33 8.17 30.09
N PRO A 213 31.93 9.31 30.32
CA PRO A 213 33.36 9.36 30.73
C PRO A 213 33.48 8.68 32.09
N PRO A 214 34.62 7.99 32.35
CA PRO A 214 34.88 7.36 33.61
C PRO A 214 34.94 8.38 34.76
N GLU A 215 34.24 8.14 35.85
CA GLU A 215 34.29 8.92 37.06
C GLU A 215 35.75 9.02 37.54
N ALA A 216 36.23 10.23 37.69
CA ALA A 216 37.54 10.51 38.31
C ALA A 216 37.49 10.11 39.78
N SER A 217 38.24 9.08 40.14
CA SER A 217 38.46 8.64 41.53
C SER A 217 39.15 9.75 42.30
N SER A 218 38.40 10.41 43.19
CA SER A 218 38.95 11.32 44.20
C SER A 218 39.62 10.52 45.31
N THR A 219 40.93 10.43 45.25
CA THR A 219 41.76 10.04 46.40
C THR A 219 41.78 11.17 47.41
N ALA A 220 41.02 11.06 48.47
CA ALA A 220 41.16 11.89 49.65
C ALA A 220 42.37 11.38 50.46
N THR A 221 43.44 12.20 50.52
CA THR A 221 44.59 12.01 51.44
C THR A 221 44.27 12.71 52.76
N ASN A 222 44.30 11.91 53.79
CA ASN A 222 44.20 12.31 55.20
C ASN A 222 45.42 13.18 55.62
N ARG A 223 45.17 14.26 56.30
CA ARG A 223 45.93 14.75 57.44
C ARG A 223 45.02 15.51 58.37
#